data_5fa4661140f5d22fa1ce6432af71c2ae
#
_entry.id   5fa4661140f5d22fa1ce6432af71c2ae
#
_cell.length_a   1.000
_cell.length_b   1.000
_cell.length_c   1.000
_cell.angle_alpha   90.00
_cell.angle_beta   90.00
_cell.angle_gamma   90.00
#
_symmetry.space_group_name_H-M   'P 1'
#
loop_
_entity.id
_entity.type
_entity.pdbx_description
1 polymer ?
#
loop_
_entity_poly.entity_id
_entity_poly.type
_entity_poly.pdbx_seq_one_letter_code
_entity_poly.pdbx_strand_id
1 'polypeptide(L)'
;MNNERLISEVKELLSKCFNTTRIKIIDDSENHIGHSGNSGGAHLNLEIVSVDFEGLSRVERHKFIYKCLDGFIPVKIHALKVLALSPSEL
;
A
#
# COMPACT_ATOMS: atom_id res chain seq x y z
N MET A 1 2.18 19.15 -4.18
CA MET A 1 2.96 18.52 -3.13
C MET A 1 3.16 17.05 -3.46
N ASN A 2 4.37 16.58 -3.45
CA ASN A 2 4.60 15.19 -3.81
C ASN A 2 4.63 14.30 -2.55
N ASN A 3 4.39 13.01 -2.75
CA ASN A 3 4.35 12.03 -1.69
C ASN A 3 5.56 11.09 -1.72
N GLU A 4 6.66 11.54 -2.29
CA GLU A 4 7.86 10.70 -2.44
C GLU A 4 8.37 10.18 -1.11
N ARG A 5 8.41 11.04 -0.11
CA ARG A 5 8.88 10.66 1.22
C ARG A 5 7.93 9.63 1.85
N LEU A 6 6.64 9.87 1.74
CA LEU A 6 5.64 8.94 2.25
C LEU A 6 5.77 7.58 1.56
N ILE A 7 5.89 7.57 0.25
CA ILE A 7 6.06 6.34 -0.52
C ILE A 7 7.31 5.59 -0.08
N SER A 8 8.41 6.31 0.10
CA SER A 8 9.66 5.73 0.56
C SER A 8 9.52 5.08 1.93
N GLU A 9 8.85 5.76 2.85
CA GLU A 9 8.60 5.24 4.20
C GLU A 9 7.72 4.00 4.17
N VAL A 10 6.67 4.02 3.33
CA VAL A 10 5.76 2.88 3.18
C VAL A 10 6.50 1.66 2.62
N LYS A 11 7.31 1.86 1.58
CA LYS A 11 8.11 0.77 1.00
C LYS A 11 9.06 0.16 2.04
N GLU A 12 9.72 1.00 2.80
CA GLU A 12 10.64 0.53 3.83
C GLU A 12 9.93 -0.29 4.89
N LEU A 13 8.79 0.20 5.35
CA LEU A 13 8.01 -0.49 6.36
C LEU A 13 7.48 -1.83 5.85
N LEU A 14 6.95 -1.86 4.62
CA LEU A 14 6.47 -3.11 4.02
C LEU A 14 7.59 -4.13 3.87
N SER A 15 8.80 -3.67 3.53
CA SER A 15 9.96 -4.54 3.41
C SER A 15 10.39 -5.13 4.75
N LYS A 16 10.06 -4.46 5.84
CA LYS A 16 10.32 -4.98 7.19
C LYS A 16 9.24 -5.95 7.64
N CYS A 17 8.00 -5.71 7.25
CA CYS A 17 6.88 -6.56 7.63
C CYS A 17 6.84 -7.88 6.84
N PHE A 18 7.26 -7.84 5.59
CA PHE A 18 7.14 -8.98 4.67
C PHE A 18 8.46 -9.24 3.93
N ASN A 19 8.67 -10.49 3.58
CA ASN A 19 9.78 -10.87 2.72
C ASN A 19 9.36 -10.64 1.26
N THR A 20 9.61 -9.43 0.77
CA THR A 20 9.14 -8.99 -0.53
C THR A 20 10.16 -9.19 -1.63
N THR A 21 9.69 -9.54 -2.83
CA THR A 21 10.52 -9.55 -4.03
C THR A 21 10.20 -8.38 -4.94
N ARG A 22 9.04 -7.74 -4.73
CA ARG A 22 8.64 -6.59 -5.54
C ARG A 22 7.66 -5.72 -4.76
N ILE A 23 7.90 -4.42 -4.78
CA ILE A 23 6.96 -3.44 -4.26
C ILE A 23 6.87 -2.31 -5.29
N LYS A 24 5.66 -2.01 -5.74
CA LYS A 24 5.41 -0.90 -6.63
C LYS A 24 4.28 -0.06 -6.03
N ILE A 25 4.51 1.23 -5.90
CA ILE A 25 3.51 2.14 -5.37
C ILE A 25 3.31 3.26 -6.37
N ILE A 26 2.08 3.45 -6.78
CA ILE A 26 1.69 4.53 -7.68
C ILE A 26 0.87 5.53 -6.88
N ASP A 27 1.28 6.79 -6.94
CA ASP A 27 0.55 7.88 -6.30
C ASP A 27 -0.58 8.32 -7.24
N ASP A 28 -1.80 8.06 -6.81
CA ASP A 28 -3.01 8.37 -7.56
C ASP A 28 -3.73 9.59 -6.99
N SER A 29 -3.05 10.35 -6.14
CA SER A 29 -3.68 11.47 -5.42
C SER A 29 -4.19 12.57 -6.35
N GLU A 30 -3.49 12.81 -7.44
CA GLU A 30 -3.85 13.87 -8.38
C GLU A 30 -5.19 13.64 -9.05
N ASN A 31 -5.61 12.39 -9.20
CA ASN A 31 -6.89 12.06 -9.82
C ASN A 31 -8.06 12.42 -8.92
N HIS A 32 -7.79 12.83 -7.69
CA HIS A 32 -8.81 13.18 -6.70
C HIS A 32 -8.78 14.64 -6.31
N ILE A 33 -7.94 15.45 -6.95
CA ILE A 33 -7.85 16.87 -6.69
C ILE A 33 -9.17 17.54 -7.10
N GLY A 34 -9.70 18.37 -6.21
CA GLY A 34 -10.93 19.08 -6.45
C GLY A 34 -12.19 18.35 -6.01
N HIS A 35 -12.09 17.11 -5.58
CA HIS A 35 -13.23 16.39 -5.01
C HIS A 35 -13.54 16.92 -3.62
N SER A 36 -14.79 17.21 -3.37
CA SER A 36 -15.21 17.66 -2.05
C SER A 36 -14.96 16.54 -1.04
N GLY A 37 -14.53 16.89 0.14
CA GLY A 37 -14.22 15.93 1.17
C GLY A 37 -12.81 15.37 1.13
N ASN A 38 -12.02 15.76 0.15
CA ASN A 38 -10.61 15.36 0.13
C ASN A 38 -9.85 16.13 1.21
N SER A 39 -9.40 15.41 2.23
CA SER A 39 -8.70 16.02 3.37
C SER A 39 -7.20 16.12 3.19
N GLY A 40 -6.70 15.83 2.00
CA GLY A 40 -5.28 15.92 1.69
C GLY A 40 -4.48 14.66 1.93
N GLY A 41 -5.09 13.58 2.39
CA GLY A 41 -4.41 12.30 2.52
C GLY A 41 -4.10 11.69 1.14
N ALA A 42 -3.05 10.88 1.07
CA ALA A 42 -2.63 10.27 -0.18
C ALA A 42 -3.59 9.17 -0.63
N HIS A 43 -3.71 9.03 -1.96
CA HIS A 43 -4.41 7.92 -2.60
C HIS A 43 -3.36 7.10 -3.33
N LEU A 44 -3.10 5.89 -2.85
CA LEU A 44 -2.01 5.07 -3.35
C LEU A 44 -2.52 3.75 -3.93
N ASN A 45 -1.85 3.29 -4.99
CA ASN A 45 -2.04 1.95 -5.54
C ASN A 45 -0.79 1.14 -5.24
N LEU A 46 -0.95 0.09 -4.45
CA LEU A 46 0.15 -0.78 -4.03
C LEU A 46 0.11 -2.11 -4.77
N GLU A 47 1.24 -2.48 -5.35
CA GLU A 47 1.44 -3.82 -5.88
C GLU A 47 2.62 -4.42 -5.14
N ILE A 48 2.39 -5.54 -4.46
CA ILE A 48 3.39 -6.17 -3.60
C ILE A 48 3.42 -7.66 -3.85
N VAL A 49 4.63 -8.21 -4.01
CA VAL A 49 4.83 -9.64 -4.18
C VAL A 49 5.68 -10.14 -3.02
N SER A 50 5.17 -11.14 -2.31
CA SER A 50 5.86 -11.72 -1.16
C SER A 50 5.58 -13.21 -1.03
N VAL A 51 6.61 -13.96 -0.68
CA VAL A 51 6.46 -15.38 -0.36
C VAL A 51 5.55 -15.57 0.86
N ASP A 52 5.46 -14.56 1.70
CA ASP A 52 4.61 -14.61 2.90
C ASP A 52 3.12 -14.69 2.57
N PHE A 53 2.74 -14.40 1.33
CA PHE A 53 1.34 -14.47 0.90
C PHE A 53 0.94 -15.83 0.36
N GLU A 54 1.87 -16.79 0.25
CA GLU A 54 1.53 -18.13 -0.20
C GLU A 54 0.51 -18.75 0.74
N GLY A 55 -0.55 -19.31 0.15
CA GLY A 55 -1.59 -19.96 0.92
C GLY A 55 -2.59 -19.04 1.62
N LEU A 56 -2.40 -17.74 1.55
CA LEU A 56 -3.31 -16.79 2.17
C LEU A 56 -4.38 -16.33 1.18
N SER A 57 -5.60 -16.10 1.71
CA SER A 57 -6.67 -15.49 0.93
C SER A 57 -6.37 -14.01 0.67
N ARG A 58 -7.08 -13.40 -0.27
CA ARG A 58 -6.96 -11.97 -0.52
C ARG A 58 -7.30 -11.14 0.71
N VAL A 59 -8.32 -11.54 1.43
CA VAL A 59 -8.74 -10.83 2.64
C VAL A 59 -7.65 -10.89 3.69
N GLU A 60 -7.05 -12.06 3.89
CA GLU A 60 -5.97 -12.20 4.85
C GLU A 60 -4.76 -11.34 4.50
N ARG A 61 -4.39 -11.31 3.21
CA ARG A 61 -3.28 -10.48 2.73
C ARG A 61 -3.54 -9.00 3.00
N HIS A 62 -4.75 -8.55 2.70
CA HIS A 62 -5.15 -7.16 2.96
C HIS A 62 -5.09 -6.82 4.44
N LYS A 63 -5.59 -7.71 5.29
CA LYS A 63 -5.54 -7.50 6.74
C LYS A 63 -4.11 -7.32 7.24
N PHE A 64 -3.20 -8.16 6.79
CA PHE A 64 -1.80 -8.06 7.20
C PHE A 64 -1.14 -6.78 6.70
N ILE A 65 -1.43 -6.38 5.46
CA ILE A 65 -0.89 -5.15 4.90
C ILE A 65 -1.43 -3.93 5.66
N TYR A 66 -2.73 -3.89 5.92
CA TYR A 66 -3.34 -2.78 6.66
C TYR A 66 -2.80 -2.71 8.09
N LYS A 67 -2.56 -3.85 8.71
CA LYS A 67 -1.97 -3.89 10.04
C LYS A 67 -0.54 -3.33 10.02
N CYS A 68 0.24 -3.68 9.01
CA CYS A 68 1.59 -3.15 8.84
C CYS A 68 1.59 -1.63 8.69
N LEU A 69 0.59 -1.10 7.97
CA LEU A 69 0.49 0.32 7.67
C LEU A 69 -0.44 1.08 8.62
N ASP A 70 -0.75 0.50 9.75
CA ASP A 70 -1.71 1.07 10.71
C ASP A 70 -1.37 2.51 11.11
N GLY A 71 -0.10 2.84 11.24
CA GLY A 71 0.32 4.18 11.61
C GLY A 71 0.13 5.23 10.52
N PHE A 72 -0.18 4.82 9.29
CA PHE A 72 -0.35 5.73 8.15
C PHE A 72 -1.81 5.92 7.75
N ILE A 73 -2.63 4.89 7.96
CA ILE A 73 -4.03 4.90 7.55
C ILE A 73 -4.89 5.30 8.74
N PRO A 74 -5.89 6.16 8.57
CA PRO A 74 -6.36 6.79 7.33
C PRO A 74 -5.83 8.20 7.07
N VAL A 75 -4.95 8.70 7.92
CA VAL A 75 -4.57 10.13 7.86
C VAL A 75 -3.55 10.41 6.75
N LYS A 76 -2.38 9.79 6.80
CA LYS A 76 -1.35 9.99 5.79
C LYS A 76 -1.70 9.30 4.49
N ILE A 77 -2.30 8.10 4.58
CA ILE A 77 -2.84 7.38 3.43
C ILE A 77 -4.35 7.37 3.60
N HIS A 78 -5.04 8.13 2.76
CA HIS A 78 -6.50 8.23 2.82
C HIS A 78 -7.18 7.04 2.16
N ALA A 79 -6.65 6.59 1.03
CA ALA A 79 -7.16 5.44 0.31
C ALA A 79 -6.00 4.60 -0.22
N LEU A 80 -6.14 3.28 -0.12
CA LEU A 80 -5.12 2.34 -0.57
C LEU A 80 -5.77 1.21 -1.34
N LYS A 81 -5.39 1.07 -2.61
CA LYS A 81 -5.74 -0.10 -3.41
C LYS A 81 -4.57 -1.06 -3.32
N VAL A 82 -4.85 -2.33 -3.11
CA VAL A 82 -3.82 -3.34 -2.90
C VAL A 82 -3.96 -4.48 -3.88
N LEU A 83 -2.87 -4.79 -4.57
CA LEU A 83 -2.71 -6.04 -5.29
C LEU A 83 -1.56 -6.78 -4.63
N ALA A 84 -1.89 -7.80 -3.85
CA ALA A 84 -0.91 -8.60 -3.10
C ALA A 84 -0.83 -9.99 -3.69
N LEU A 85 0.33 -10.35 -4.20
CA LEU A 85 0.56 -11.60 -4.90
C LEU A 85 1.66 -12.41 -4.23
N SER A 86 1.54 -13.74 -4.30
CA SER A 86 2.65 -14.62 -3.98
C SER A 86 3.44 -14.88 -5.26
N PRO A 87 4.72 -15.29 -5.16
CA PRO A 87 5.52 -15.58 -6.36
C PRO A 87 4.89 -16.62 -7.28
N SER A 88 4.15 -17.58 -6.74
CA SER A 88 3.51 -18.62 -7.54
C SER A 88 2.35 -18.10 -8.39
N GLU A 89 1.87 -16.89 -8.11
CA GLU A 89 0.76 -16.29 -8.84
C GLU A 89 1.21 -15.38 -9.99
N LEU A 90 2.49 -15.21 -10.16
CA LEU A 90 3.03 -14.36 -11.22
C LEU A 90 2.98 -15.04 -12.60
#